data_3c78e3ecddf78ab3e996e02e1dde93a6
#
_entry.id   3c78e3ecddf78ab3e996e02e1dde93a6
#
_cell.length_a   1.000
_cell.length_b   1.000
_cell.length_c   1.000
_cell.angle_alpha   90.00
_cell.angle_beta   90.00
_cell.angle_gamma   90.00
#
_symmetry.space_group_name_H-M   'P 1'
#
loop_
_entity.id
_entity.type
_entity.pdbx_description
1 polymer ?
#
loop_
_entity_poly.entity_id
_entity_poly.type
_entity_poly.pdbx_seq_one_letter_code
_entity_poly.pdbx_strand_id
1 'polypeptide(L)'
;GVDDPKQRPLVRFRLGDLWGDAYIRDKGEHKGQAAASLKARLLKAEPLDRAELASIKLHELITRGIGYLSRPKDVSPKDGDPFLSCCVAALAGPVGEPEYRYFDTIVATPEAEHLVRRCVQAIEGDRKVLIAFR
;
A
#
# COMPACT_ATOMS: atom_id res chain seq x y z
N GLY A 1 -16.15 12.86 -24.38
CA GLY A 1 -16.11 11.41 -24.42
C GLY A 1 -14.69 10.87 -24.56
N VAL A 2 -14.61 9.57 -24.58
CA VAL A 2 -13.31 8.87 -24.69
C VAL A 2 -12.59 9.23 -25.99
N ASP A 3 -13.36 9.62 -27.00
CA ASP A 3 -12.86 9.94 -28.33
C ASP A 3 -12.30 11.36 -28.48
N ASP A 4 -12.44 12.19 -27.45
CA ASP A 4 -11.88 13.54 -27.49
C ASP A 4 -10.40 13.48 -27.14
N PRO A 5 -9.48 13.83 -28.08
CA PRO A 5 -8.05 13.76 -27.82
C PRO A 5 -7.55 14.73 -26.74
N LYS A 6 -8.37 15.73 -26.38
CA LYS A 6 -8.03 16.64 -25.29
C LYS A 6 -8.42 16.11 -23.92
N GLN A 7 -9.25 15.09 -23.87
CA GLN A 7 -9.66 14.48 -22.60
C GLN A 7 -8.70 13.36 -22.23
N ARG A 8 -8.28 13.36 -20.97
CA ARG A 8 -7.50 12.26 -20.45
C ARG A 8 -8.41 11.06 -20.23
N PRO A 9 -8.08 9.89 -20.78
CA PRO A 9 -8.85 8.70 -20.50
C PRO A 9 -8.74 8.33 -19.02
N LEU A 10 -9.88 7.94 -18.44
CA LEU A 10 -9.94 7.47 -17.06
C LEU A 10 -10.32 6.00 -17.04
N VAL A 11 -9.65 5.26 -16.20
CA VAL A 11 -9.91 3.83 -16.07
C VAL A 11 -10.04 3.46 -14.59
N ARG A 12 -10.94 2.52 -14.32
CA ARG A 12 -10.95 1.78 -13.07
C ARG A 12 -10.03 0.60 -13.24
N PHE A 13 -9.15 0.37 -12.29
CA PHE A 13 -8.15 -0.67 -12.44
C PHE A 13 -8.04 -1.56 -11.20
N ARG A 14 -7.44 -2.70 -11.40
CA ARG A 14 -7.07 -3.61 -10.32
C ARG A 14 -5.61 -4.00 -10.50
N LEU A 15 -4.84 -3.86 -9.44
CA LEU A 15 -3.44 -4.26 -9.41
C LEU A 15 -3.27 -5.53 -8.61
N GLY A 16 -2.38 -6.41 -9.09
CA GLY A 16 -1.89 -7.54 -8.31
C GLY A 16 -0.46 -7.27 -7.92
N ASP A 17 -0.10 -7.64 -6.70
CA ASP A 17 1.21 -7.36 -6.13
C ASP A 17 1.48 -5.85 -6.03
N LEU A 18 2.53 -5.49 -5.33
CA LEU A 18 3.04 -4.12 -5.25
C LEU A 18 4.44 -4.22 -4.65
N TRP A 19 5.42 -3.62 -5.31
CA TRP A 19 6.78 -3.61 -4.77
C TRP A 19 7.51 -2.33 -5.14
N GLY A 20 8.52 -2.00 -4.33
CA GLY A 20 9.42 -0.90 -4.62
C GLY A 20 10.61 -1.38 -5.40
N ASP A 21 11.08 -0.56 -6.32
CA ASP A 21 12.26 -0.84 -7.11
C ASP A 21 13.20 0.37 -7.06
N ALA A 22 14.38 0.17 -6.49
CA ALA A 22 15.38 1.21 -6.37
C ALA A 22 16.31 1.19 -7.59
N TYR A 23 16.70 2.37 -8.03
CA TYR A 23 17.59 2.51 -9.18
C TYR A 23 18.41 3.79 -9.06
N ILE A 24 19.45 3.88 -9.89
CA ILE A 24 20.25 5.09 -10.01
C ILE A 24 19.85 5.78 -11.32
N ARG A 25 19.55 7.07 -11.24
CA ARG A 25 19.19 7.83 -12.43
C ARG A 25 20.35 7.91 -13.40
N ASP A 26 20.11 7.56 -14.66
CA ASP A 26 21.13 7.53 -15.70
C ASP A 26 21.06 8.70 -16.66
N LYS A 27 20.04 9.56 -16.57
CA LYS A 27 19.81 10.70 -17.45
C LYS A 27 19.31 11.91 -16.68
N GLY A 28 19.46 13.07 -17.28
CA GLY A 28 18.88 14.32 -16.79
C GLY A 28 19.66 15.00 -15.70
N GLU A 29 19.03 16.01 -15.12
CA GLU A 29 19.62 16.88 -14.09
C GLU A 29 20.04 16.10 -12.85
N HIS A 30 19.29 15.05 -12.51
CA HIS A 30 19.53 14.25 -11.31
C HIS A 30 20.28 12.96 -11.58
N LYS A 31 21.06 12.90 -12.67
CA LYS A 31 21.90 11.76 -13.02
C LYS A 31 22.81 11.39 -11.84
N GLY A 32 22.89 10.11 -11.53
CA GLY A 32 23.71 9.60 -10.42
C GLY A 32 23.02 9.57 -9.08
N GLN A 33 21.83 10.16 -8.96
CA GLN A 33 21.08 10.14 -7.70
C GLN A 33 20.24 8.88 -7.59
N ALA A 34 20.08 8.41 -6.36
CA ALA A 34 19.20 7.28 -6.07
C ALA A 34 17.74 7.69 -6.22
N ALA A 35 16.95 6.80 -6.76
CA ALA A 35 15.51 6.98 -6.92
C ALA A 35 14.80 5.65 -6.67
N ALA A 36 13.48 5.71 -6.53
CA ALA A 36 12.67 4.51 -6.38
C ALA A 36 11.37 4.68 -7.15
N SER A 37 10.82 3.58 -7.61
CA SER A 37 9.51 3.54 -8.23
C SER A 37 8.66 2.44 -7.60
N LEU A 38 7.36 2.65 -7.57
CA LEU A 38 6.41 1.60 -7.24
C LEU A 38 6.06 0.84 -8.50
N LYS A 39 6.05 -0.47 -8.40
CA LYS A 39 5.68 -1.37 -9.50
C LYS A 39 4.59 -2.30 -9.04
N ALA A 40 3.73 -2.69 -9.96
CA ALA A 40 2.63 -3.61 -9.73
C ALA A 40 2.29 -4.30 -11.04
N ARG A 41 1.41 -5.30 -10.98
CA ARG A 41 0.90 -5.99 -12.17
C ARG A 41 -0.52 -5.50 -12.43
N LEU A 42 -0.77 -4.99 -13.62
CA LEU A 42 -2.12 -4.58 -14.00
C LEU A 42 -2.93 -5.81 -14.36
N LEU A 43 -3.94 -6.13 -13.56
CA LEU A 43 -4.78 -7.31 -13.76
C LEU A 43 -6.06 -6.99 -14.50
N LYS A 44 -6.60 -5.79 -14.33
CA LYS A 44 -7.87 -5.39 -14.94
C LYS A 44 -7.90 -3.88 -15.09
N ALA A 45 -8.41 -3.43 -16.22
CA ALA A 45 -8.67 -2.02 -16.46
C ALA A 45 -10.00 -1.88 -17.20
N GLU A 46 -10.84 -0.95 -16.75
CA GLU A 46 -12.15 -0.69 -17.35
C GLU A 46 -12.29 0.81 -17.59
N PRO A 47 -12.82 1.22 -18.74
CA PRO A 47 -13.14 2.62 -18.93
C PRO A 47 -14.13 3.13 -17.88
N LEU A 48 -13.90 4.33 -17.41
CA LEU A 48 -14.77 4.99 -16.44
C LEU A 48 -15.54 6.10 -17.16
N ASP A 49 -16.88 6.08 -17.10
CA ASP A 49 -17.65 7.12 -17.72
C ASP A 49 -17.79 8.35 -16.81
N ARG A 50 -18.27 9.46 -17.41
CA ARG A 50 -18.40 10.72 -16.69
C ARG A 50 -19.44 10.70 -15.58
N ALA A 51 -20.51 9.94 -15.77
CA ALA A 51 -21.55 9.83 -14.75
C ALA A 51 -21.02 9.11 -13.51
N GLU A 52 -20.26 8.03 -13.71
CA GLU A 52 -19.60 7.34 -12.60
C GLU A 52 -18.59 8.26 -11.91
N LEU A 53 -17.77 8.98 -12.69
CA LEU A 53 -16.78 9.90 -12.14
C LEU A 53 -17.45 10.97 -11.29
N ALA A 54 -18.56 11.52 -11.73
CA ALA A 54 -19.28 12.56 -11.00
C ALA A 54 -19.84 12.07 -9.66
N SER A 55 -20.08 10.78 -9.50
CA SER A 55 -20.57 10.20 -8.25
C SER A 55 -19.46 9.86 -7.25
N ILE A 56 -18.21 9.89 -7.68
CA ILE A 56 -17.09 9.55 -6.81
C ILE A 56 -16.81 10.71 -5.86
N LYS A 57 -16.82 10.42 -4.56
CA LYS A 57 -16.51 11.39 -3.51
C LYS A 57 -15.11 11.21 -2.93
N LEU A 58 -14.52 10.03 -3.09
CA LEU A 58 -13.21 9.70 -2.59
C LEU A 58 -12.50 8.81 -3.60
N HIS A 59 -11.27 9.17 -3.96
CA HIS A 59 -10.44 8.30 -4.78
C HIS A 59 -9.83 7.22 -3.89
N GLU A 60 -10.27 6.00 -4.08
CA GLU A 60 -9.77 4.87 -3.30
C GLU A 60 -8.59 4.21 -4.01
N LEU A 61 -7.50 4.04 -3.27
CA LEU A 61 -6.37 3.21 -3.68
C LEU A 61 -6.14 2.22 -2.55
N ILE A 62 -6.65 1.00 -2.72
CA ILE A 62 -6.68 0.02 -1.64
C ILE A 62 -5.83 -1.19 -2.02
N THR A 63 -4.94 -1.57 -1.11
CA THR A 63 -4.16 -2.80 -1.18
C THR A 63 -4.66 -3.76 -0.11
N ARG A 64 -4.88 -5.01 -0.47
CA ARG A 64 -5.30 -6.03 0.47
C ARG A 64 -4.47 -7.30 0.30
N GLY A 65 -4.31 -8.04 1.38
CA GLY A 65 -3.55 -9.27 1.35
C GLY A 65 -3.45 -9.91 2.72
N ILE A 66 -2.49 -10.80 2.86
CA ILE A 66 -2.14 -11.40 4.14
C ILE A 66 -0.66 -11.16 4.41
N GLY A 67 -0.31 -11.05 5.67
CA GLY A 67 1.08 -10.80 6.03
C GLY A 67 1.32 -10.87 7.52
N TYR A 68 2.59 -10.76 7.89
CA TYR A 68 3.01 -10.78 9.28
C TYR A 68 3.09 -9.36 9.83
N LEU A 69 2.48 -9.18 11.00
CA LEU A 69 2.46 -7.91 11.71
C LEU A 69 3.67 -7.79 12.62
N SER A 70 4.37 -6.68 12.56
CA SER A 70 5.53 -6.42 13.43
C SER A 70 5.67 -4.94 13.77
N ARG A 71 6.51 -4.66 14.75
CA ARG A 71 6.93 -3.31 15.14
C ARG A 71 5.78 -2.34 15.42
N PRO A 72 4.79 -2.71 16.24
CA PRO A 72 3.77 -1.74 16.63
C PRO A 72 4.41 -0.65 17.48
N LYS A 73 4.09 0.61 17.16
CA LYS A 73 4.71 1.75 17.82
C LYS A 73 3.78 2.94 17.86
N ASP A 74 3.66 3.56 19.01
CA ASP A 74 3.00 4.86 19.12
C ASP A 74 3.96 5.96 18.70
N VAL A 75 3.52 6.80 17.78
CA VAL A 75 4.31 7.89 17.22
C VAL A 75 3.67 9.21 17.60
N SER A 76 4.47 10.13 18.13
CA SER A 76 4.04 11.48 18.49
C SER A 76 4.83 12.48 17.65
N PRO A 77 4.34 12.87 16.48
CA PRO A 77 5.06 13.82 15.63
C PRO A 77 5.06 15.22 16.25
N LYS A 78 6.05 16.04 15.88
CA LYS A 78 6.12 17.43 16.34
C LYS A 78 4.90 18.22 15.89
N ASP A 79 4.51 18.05 14.62
CA ASP A 79 3.39 18.74 13.99
C ASP A 79 2.37 17.70 13.53
N GLY A 80 1.33 17.53 14.32
CA GLY A 80 0.26 16.60 14.00
C GLY A 80 -0.15 15.73 15.17
N ASP A 81 -1.20 14.97 14.98
CA ASP A 81 -1.78 14.12 16.01
C ASP A 81 -0.97 12.83 16.19
N PRO A 82 -0.93 12.29 17.42
CA PRO A 82 -0.32 10.98 17.65
C PRO A 82 -1.04 9.89 16.86
N PHE A 83 -0.29 8.88 16.44
CA PHE A 83 -0.85 7.74 15.73
C PHE A 83 -0.10 6.45 16.08
N LEU A 84 -0.76 5.33 15.82
CA LEU A 84 -0.17 4.01 15.93
C LEU A 84 0.38 3.61 14.56
N SER A 85 1.62 3.16 14.52
CA SER A 85 2.23 2.60 13.31
C SER A 85 2.59 1.14 13.53
N CYS A 86 2.72 0.41 12.44
CA CYS A 86 3.25 -0.94 12.44
C CYS A 86 3.82 -1.28 11.07
N CYS A 87 4.58 -2.36 11.02
CA CYS A 87 5.06 -2.92 9.76
C CYS A 87 4.25 -4.14 9.41
N VAL A 88 3.96 -4.29 8.13
CA VAL A 88 3.31 -5.49 7.58
C VAL A 88 4.26 -6.10 6.56
N ALA A 89 4.67 -7.34 6.79
CA ALA A 89 5.41 -8.13 5.80
C ALA A 89 4.37 -8.93 4.99
N ALA A 90 3.92 -8.32 3.90
CA ALA A 90 2.89 -8.94 3.06
C ALA A 90 3.48 -10.09 2.26
N LEU A 91 2.70 -11.16 2.15
CA LEU A 91 3.07 -12.32 1.35
C LEU A 91 2.62 -12.11 -0.09
N ALA A 92 3.51 -12.36 -1.04
CA ALA A 92 3.22 -12.24 -2.47
C ALA A 92 3.73 -13.49 -3.18
N GLY A 93 3.09 -13.83 -4.31
CA GLY A 93 3.51 -14.94 -5.14
C GLY A 93 2.96 -16.29 -4.70
N PRO A 94 3.50 -17.39 -5.25
CA PRO A 94 3.00 -18.73 -4.96
C PRO A 94 3.16 -19.13 -3.50
N VAL A 95 2.21 -19.91 -3.00
CA VAL A 95 2.22 -20.36 -1.60
C VAL A 95 3.50 -21.11 -1.23
N GLY A 96 4.06 -21.89 -2.17
CA GLY A 96 5.27 -22.68 -1.93
C GLY A 96 6.55 -21.85 -1.93
N GLU A 97 6.54 -20.69 -2.55
CA GLU A 97 7.71 -19.80 -2.66
C GLU A 97 7.26 -18.34 -2.49
N PRO A 98 6.81 -17.95 -1.29
CA PRO A 98 6.34 -16.59 -1.09
C PRO A 98 7.50 -15.61 -1.10
N GLU A 99 7.24 -14.44 -1.65
CA GLU A 99 8.09 -13.26 -1.49
C GLU A 99 7.43 -12.33 -0.49
N TYR A 100 8.22 -11.47 0.13
CA TYR A 100 7.72 -10.51 1.11
C TYR A 100 7.75 -9.10 0.52
N ARG A 101 6.67 -8.34 0.81
CA ARG A 101 6.59 -6.91 0.52
C ARG A 101 6.41 -6.19 1.86
N TYR A 102 7.35 -5.33 2.21
CA TYR A 102 7.36 -4.69 3.53
C TYR A 102 6.70 -3.33 3.42
N PHE A 103 5.69 -3.12 4.24
CA PHE A 103 4.97 -1.85 4.32
C PHE A 103 5.10 -1.27 5.71
N ASP A 104 5.52 0.00 5.78
CA ASP A 104 5.33 0.81 6.96
C ASP A 104 3.95 1.43 6.89
N THR A 105 3.16 1.27 7.94
CA THR A 105 1.76 1.66 7.91
C THR A 105 1.40 2.60 9.05
N ILE A 106 0.41 3.45 8.79
CA ILE A 106 -0.31 4.18 9.81
C ILE A 106 -1.62 3.43 10.04
N VAL A 107 -1.89 3.05 11.29
CA VAL A 107 -3.12 2.33 11.63
C VAL A 107 -4.26 3.34 11.67
N ALA A 108 -5.18 3.23 10.71
CA ALA A 108 -6.10 4.32 10.39
C ALA A 108 -7.54 4.14 10.90
N THR A 109 -7.90 2.98 11.43
CA THR A 109 -9.26 2.74 11.92
C THR A 109 -9.24 2.22 13.36
N PRO A 110 -10.32 2.46 14.14
CA PRO A 110 -10.41 1.92 15.49
C PRO A 110 -10.34 0.41 15.57
N GLU A 111 -10.93 -0.30 14.60
CA GLU A 111 -10.91 -1.76 14.55
C GLU A 111 -9.49 -2.28 14.33
N ALA A 112 -8.77 -1.68 13.40
CA ALA A 112 -7.38 -2.07 13.13
C ALA A 112 -6.48 -1.76 14.33
N GLU A 113 -6.66 -0.60 14.96
CA GLU A 113 -5.92 -0.23 16.15
C GLU A 113 -6.14 -1.24 17.30
N HIS A 114 -7.38 -1.63 17.51
CA HIS A 114 -7.72 -2.60 18.54
C HIS A 114 -7.02 -3.95 18.29
N LEU A 115 -7.04 -4.42 17.05
CA LEU A 115 -6.36 -5.66 16.68
C LEU A 115 -4.85 -5.57 16.90
N VAL A 116 -4.23 -4.49 16.43
CA VAL A 116 -2.78 -4.33 16.55
C VAL A 116 -2.36 -4.29 18.01
N ARG A 117 -3.09 -3.56 18.87
CA ARG A 117 -2.77 -3.48 20.30
C ARG A 117 -2.93 -4.82 21.00
N ARG A 118 -3.89 -5.64 20.59
CA ARG A 118 -4.06 -7.00 21.14
C ARG A 118 -2.89 -7.92 20.79
N CYS A 119 -2.18 -7.64 19.71
CA CYS A 119 -1.08 -8.49 19.23
C CYS A 119 0.28 -8.09 19.83
N VAL A 120 0.38 -6.99 20.54
CA VAL A 120 1.66 -6.45 21.02
C VAL A 120 2.45 -7.47 21.85
N GLN A 121 1.79 -8.15 22.80
CA GLN A 121 2.48 -9.12 23.65
C GLN A 121 3.02 -10.30 22.87
N ALA A 122 2.27 -10.80 21.89
CA ALA A 122 2.71 -11.88 21.04
C ALA A 122 3.95 -11.48 20.23
N ILE A 123 3.93 -10.27 19.68
CA ILE A 123 5.03 -9.74 18.89
C ILE A 123 6.28 -9.53 19.75
N GLU A 124 6.12 -8.97 20.95
CA GLU A 124 7.22 -8.78 21.88
C GLU A 124 7.82 -10.11 22.36
N GLY A 125 7.01 -11.17 22.39
CA GLY A 125 7.46 -12.54 22.70
C GLY A 125 7.97 -13.31 21.49
N ASP A 126 8.34 -12.62 20.41
CA ASP A 126 8.85 -13.19 19.16
C ASP A 126 7.92 -14.20 18.49
N ARG A 127 6.62 -14.11 18.76
CA ARG A 127 5.63 -14.92 18.05
C ARG A 127 5.24 -14.23 16.75
N LYS A 128 5.13 -15.02 15.69
CA LYS A 128 4.67 -14.50 14.40
C LYS A 128 3.16 -14.36 14.42
N VAL A 129 2.69 -13.17 14.03
CA VAL A 129 1.26 -12.88 13.95
C VAL A 129 0.88 -12.67 12.50
N LEU A 130 0.10 -13.58 11.95
CA LEU A 130 -0.39 -13.50 10.58
C LEU A 130 -1.76 -12.84 10.57
N ILE A 131 -1.91 -11.82 9.75
CA ILE A 131 -3.17 -11.07 9.61
C ILE A 131 -3.61 -11.00 8.16
N ALA A 132 -4.91 -10.87 7.95
CA ALA A 132 -5.46 -10.36 6.70
C ALA A 132 -5.59 -8.86 6.85
N PHE A 133 -5.18 -8.11 5.85
CA PHE A 133 -5.16 -6.66 5.93
C PHE A 133 -5.81 -6.01 4.72
N ARG A 134 -6.15 -4.79 4.91
CA ARG A 134 -6.61 -3.88 3.87
C ARG A 134 -6.20 -2.46 4.23
#